data_1f8a7b9e148fb0be38fda28b8dee47e6
#
_entry.id   1f8a7b9e148fb0be38fda28b8dee47e6
#
_cell.length_a   1.000
_cell.length_b   1.000
_cell.length_c   1.000
_cell.angle_alpha   90.00
_cell.angle_beta   90.00
_cell.angle_gamma   90.00
#
_symmetry.space_group_name_H-M   'P 1'
#
loop_
_entity.id
_entity.type
_entity.pdbx_description
1 polymer ?
#
loop_
_entity_poly.entity_id
_entity_poly.type
_entity_poly.pdbx_seq_one_letter_code
_entity_poly.pdbx_strand_id
1 'polypeptide(L)'
;MNMNKKLEGHPISKVDPGSIGEELELEPGDRVLTINGNPVEDIFDYEYYVNSPSMTMVVRKANGEEWELDIENDYEDLGLTFENGLMSDYRSCSNKCIFCFIDQMPPGMRETLYFKDDDTRLSFLQGNYVTLTNLKEKDIERIIRFKLAPINISVQIHRWSS
;
A
#
# COMPACT_ATOMS: atom_id res chain seq x y z
N MET A 1 24.84 -8.95 -8.05
CA MET A 1 24.02 -10.03 -7.46
C MET A 1 23.60 -9.63 -6.05
N ASN A 2 22.44 -9.09 -5.92
CA ASN A 2 21.88 -8.83 -4.58
C ASN A 2 21.08 -10.04 -4.14
N MET A 3 21.78 -10.99 -3.55
CA MET A 3 21.16 -12.05 -2.80
C MET A 3 20.79 -11.53 -1.42
N ASN A 4 19.51 -11.72 -1.06
CA ASN A 4 18.93 -11.52 0.27
C ASN A 4 18.83 -10.07 0.77
N LYS A 5 18.07 -9.23 0.09
CA LYS A 5 17.28 -8.29 0.86
C LYS A 5 16.23 -9.14 1.58
N LYS A 6 16.51 -9.49 2.85
CA LYS A 6 15.57 -10.21 3.70
C LYS A 6 14.26 -9.44 3.63
N LEU A 7 13.20 -10.07 3.17
CA LEU A 7 11.89 -9.44 3.11
C LEU A 7 11.54 -8.95 4.52
N GLU A 8 11.37 -7.66 4.69
CA GLU A 8 11.04 -7.08 5.99
C GLU A 8 9.60 -7.41 6.39
N GLY A 9 8.74 -7.62 5.39
CA GLY A 9 7.33 -7.89 5.58
C GLY A 9 6.55 -6.70 6.12
N HIS A 10 5.23 -6.87 6.25
CA HIS A 10 4.32 -5.83 6.69
C HIS A 10 3.77 -6.16 8.07
N PRO A 11 4.05 -5.35 9.10
CA PRO A 11 3.64 -5.64 10.47
C PRO A 11 2.13 -5.51 10.62
N ILE A 12 1.55 -6.53 11.26
CA ILE A 12 0.14 -6.56 11.66
C ILE A 12 0.00 -5.72 12.93
N SER A 13 -0.92 -4.76 12.92
CA SER A 13 -1.22 -3.92 14.10
C SER A 13 -2.40 -4.45 14.90
N LYS A 14 -3.33 -5.15 14.24
CA LYS A 14 -4.53 -5.69 14.88
C LYS A 14 -5.01 -6.94 14.14
N VAL A 15 -5.54 -7.88 14.90
CA VAL A 15 -6.28 -9.05 14.41
C VAL A 15 -7.68 -8.97 14.99
N ASP A 16 -8.69 -9.07 14.14
CA ASP A 16 -10.08 -8.98 14.59
C ASP A 16 -10.51 -10.28 15.28
N PRO A 17 -11.21 -10.19 16.42
CA PRO A 17 -11.72 -11.35 17.13
C PRO A 17 -12.72 -12.15 16.27
N GLY A 18 -12.57 -13.48 16.26
CA GLY A 18 -13.42 -14.37 15.47
C GLY A 18 -13.12 -14.38 13.98
N SER A 19 -12.01 -13.76 13.54
CA SER A 19 -11.54 -13.77 12.17
C SER A 19 -10.69 -14.98 11.85
N ILE A 20 -10.50 -15.25 10.56
CA ILE A 20 -9.56 -16.29 10.09
C ILE A 20 -8.14 -16.01 10.61
N GLY A 21 -7.73 -14.73 10.69
CA GLY A 21 -6.44 -14.35 11.26
C GLY A 21 -6.25 -14.81 12.71
N GLU A 22 -7.30 -14.73 13.54
CA GLU A 22 -7.26 -15.25 14.91
C GLU A 22 -7.20 -16.79 14.94
N GLU A 23 -7.96 -17.47 14.08
CA GLU A 23 -7.92 -18.95 13.96
C GLU A 23 -6.54 -19.48 13.55
N LEU A 24 -5.81 -18.68 12.76
CA LEU A 24 -4.44 -18.96 12.33
C LEU A 24 -3.38 -18.60 13.38
N GLU A 25 -3.80 -18.20 14.57
CA GLU A 25 -2.91 -17.77 15.66
C GLU A 25 -1.99 -16.60 15.26
N LEU A 26 -2.49 -15.69 14.37
CA LEU A 26 -1.80 -14.48 14.03
C LEU A 26 -2.00 -13.42 15.13
N GLU A 27 -0.94 -12.71 15.44
CA GLU A 27 -0.91 -11.72 16.51
C GLU A 27 -0.38 -10.36 16.02
N PRO A 28 -0.75 -9.26 16.69
CA PRO A 28 -0.10 -7.98 16.46
C PRO A 28 1.43 -8.08 16.67
N GLY A 29 2.20 -7.57 15.72
CA GLY A 29 3.66 -7.69 15.68
C GLY A 29 4.19 -8.77 14.74
N ASP A 30 3.34 -9.71 14.31
CA ASP A 30 3.67 -10.62 13.22
C ASP A 30 3.79 -9.86 11.89
N ARG A 31 4.52 -10.39 10.92
CA ARG A 31 4.75 -9.74 9.63
C ARG A 31 4.38 -10.64 8.47
N VAL A 32 3.53 -10.14 7.58
CA VAL A 32 3.21 -10.83 6.32
C VAL A 32 4.35 -10.60 5.33
N LEU A 33 4.92 -11.68 4.82
CA LEU A 33 6.05 -11.66 3.88
C LEU A 33 5.60 -11.87 2.44
N THR A 34 4.97 -13.00 2.17
CA THR A 34 4.53 -13.40 0.84
C THR A 34 3.14 -14.00 0.85
N ILE A 35 2.44 -13.90 -0.26
CA ILE A 35 1.19 -14.62 -0.52
C ILE A 35 1.33 -15.33 -1.87
N ASN A 36 1.04 -16.63 -1.91
CA ASN A 36 1.21 -17.50 -3.08
C ASN A 36 2.63 -17.41 -3.69
N GLY A 37 3.65 -17.28 -2.82
CA GLY A 37 5.04 -17.14 -3.24
C GLY A 37 5.43 -15.77 -3.78
N ASN A 38 4.50 -14.81 -3.83
CA ASN A 38 4.75 -13.45 -4.29
C ASN A 38 4.94 -12.50 -3.11
N PRO A 39 5.98 -11.65 -3.11
CA PRO A 39 6.12 -10.62 -2.09
C PRO A 39 4.97 -9.64 -2.16
N VAL A 40 4.46 -9.24 -1.00
CA VAL A 40 3.43 -8.21 -0.87
C VAL A 40 4.13 -6.85 -0.90
N GLU A 41 3.89 -6.04 -1.92
CA GLU A 41 4.48 -4.70 -2.03
C GLU A 41 3.65 -3.65 -1.27
N ASP A 42 2.33 -3.73 -1.38
CA ASP A 42 1.39 -2.82 -0.73
C ASP A 42 0.01 -3.46 -0.53
N ILE A 43 -0.93 -2.65 -0.02
CA ILE A 43 -2.29 -3.10 0.30
C ILE A 43 -3.02 -3.71 -0.91
N PHE A 44 -2.76 -3.24 -2.14
CA PHE A 44 -3.44 -3.77 -3.33
C PHE A 44 -2.99 -5.19 -3.67
N ASP A 45 -1.71 -5.53 -3.47
CA ASP A 45 -1.24 -6.91 -3.61
C ASP A 45 -1.92 -7.79 -2.55
N TYR A 46 -1.97 -7.31 -1.31
CA TYR A 46 -2.61 -8.03 -0.21
C TYR A 46 -4.09 -8.31 -0.53
N GLU A 47 -4.88 -7.30 -0.83
CA GLU A 47 -6.30 -7.44 -1.14
C GLU A 47 -6.55 -8.34 -2.37
N TYR A 48 -5.71 -8.21 -3.40
CA TYR A 48 -5.83 -9.02 -4.60
C TYR A 48 -5.61 -10.51 -4.33
N TYR A 49 -4.59 -10.86 -3.54
CA TYR A 49 -4.29 -12.26 -3.24
C TYR A 49 -5.22 -12.85 -2.19
N VAL A 50 -5.67 -12.06 -1.23
CA VAL A 50 -6.64 -12.51 -0.20
C VAL A 50 -8.00 -12.76 -0.81
N ASN A 51 -8.38 -12.01 -1.84
CA ASN A 51 -9.65 -12.23 -2.55
C ASN A 51 -9.59 -13.47 -3.47
N SER A 52 -9.36 -14.62 -2.86
CA SER A 52 -9.30 -15.93 -3.52
C SER A 52 -9.87 -17.01 -2.59
N PRO A 53 -10.36 -18.15 -3.13
CA PRO A 53 -10.95 -19.19 -2.29
C PRO A 53 -9.90 -19.89 -1.40
N SER A 54 -8.64 -19.87 -1.82
CA SER A 54 -7.52 -20.42 -1.07
C SER A 54 -6.23 -19.71 -1.41
N MET A 55 -5.30 -19.68 -0.44
CA MET A 55 -3.97 -19.11 -0.64
C MET A 55 -2.96 -19.73 0.33
N THR A 56 -1.67 -19.60 0.00
CA THR A 56 -0.57 -19.91 0.91
C THR A 56 0.09 -18.61 1.34
N MET A 57 0.15 -18.35 2.63
CA MET A 57 0.76 -17.13 3.20
C MET A 57 1.99 -17.47 4.01
N VAL A 58 3.07 -16.75 3.82
CA VAL A 58 4.26 -16.85 4.69
C VAL A 58 4.28 -15.64 5.63
N VAL A 59 4.33 -15.92 6.90
CA VAL A 59 4.31 -14.93 7.98
C VAL A 59 5.54 -15.14 8.86
N ARG A 60 6.16 -14.04 9.27
CA ARG A 60 7.21 -14.07 10.29
C ARG A 60 6.59 -13.67 11.63
N LYS A 61 6.64 -14.58 12.58
CA LYS A 61 6.19 -14.33 13.94
C LYS A 61 7.11 -13.32 14.66
N ALA A 62 6.58 -12.70 15.69
CA ALA A 62 7.35 -11.73 16.50
C ALA A 62 8.63 -12.33 17.11
N ASN A 63 8.67 -13.65 17.34
CA ASN A 63 9.86 -14.38 17.81
C ASN A 63 10.91 -14.66 16.73
N GLY A 64 10.62 -14.31 15.45
CA GLY A 64 11.49 -14.51 14.30
C GLY A 64 11.29 -15.81 13.52
N GLU A 65 10.38 -16.68 13.96
CA GLU A 65 10.01 -17.89 13.22
C GLU A 65 9.20 -17.52 11.97
N GLU A 66 9.39 -18.29 10.90
CA GLU A 66 8.60 -18.14 9.67
C GLU A 66 7.63 -19.33 9.57
N TRP A 67 6.36 -19.01 9.43
CA TRP A 67 5.28 -19.96 9.27
C TRP A 67 4.73 -19.88 7.87
N GLU A 68 4.53 -21.02 7.24
CA GLU A 68 3.79 -21.15 6.00
C GLU A 68 2.39 -21.65 6.34
N LEU A 69 1.38 -20.84 5.99
CA LEU A 69 -0.01 -21.09 6.31
C LEU A 69 -0.79 -21.35 5.02
N ASP A 70 -1.39 -22.53 4.92
CA ASP A 70 -2.36 -22.83 3.87
C ASP A 70 -3.74 -22.42 4.36
N ILE A 71 -4.36 -21.45 3.67
CA ILE A 71 -5.58 -20.80 4.08
C ILE A 71 -6.68 -21.09 3.05
N GLU A 72 -7.77 -21.67 3.51
CA GLU A 72 -9.02 -21.73 2.77
C GLU A 72 -9.96 -20.67 3.36
N ASN A 73 -10.22 -19.58 2.62
CA ASN A 73 -10.98 -18.44 3.15
C ASN A 73 -12.27 -18.13 2.39
N ASP A 74 -12.54 -18.83 1.31
CA ASP A 74 -13.76 -18.70 0.52
C ASP A 74 -14.13 -17.23 0.19
N TYR A 75 -13.12 -16.41 -0.15
CA TYR A 75 -13.21 -14.98 -0.42
C TYR A 75 -13.53 -14.10 0.81
N GLU A 76 -13.39 -14.63 2.01
CA GLU A 76 -13.57 -13.86 3.23
C GLU A 76 -12.33 -13.03 3.58
N ASP A 77 -12.53 -11.94 4.32
CA ASP A 77 -11.43 -11.14 4.87
C ASP A 77 -10.75 -11.89 6.01
N LEU A 78 -9.43 -11.82 6.05
CA LEU A 78 -8.65 -12.43 7.13
C LEU A 78 -8.77 -11.69 8.48
N GLY A 79 -9.33 -10.47 8.48
CA GLY A 79 -9.47 -9.65 9.67
C GLY A 79 -8.14 -9.06 10.17
N LEU A 80 -7.19 -8.81 9.27
CA LEU A 80 -5.89 -8.25 9.60
C LEU A 80 -5.86 -6.74 9.31
N THR A 81 -5.38 -5.97 10.26
CA THR A 81 -5.07 -4.54 10.08
C THR A 81 -3.57 -4.35 10.18
N PHE A 82 -2.99 -3.57 9.26
CA PHE A 82 -1.56 -3.30 9.20
C PHE A 82 -1.23 -1.94 9.83
N GLU A 83 -0.01 -1.78 10.34
CA GLU A 83 0.45 -0.52 10.94
C GLU A 83 0.41 0.63 9.95
N ASN A 84 0.80 0.38 8.70
CA ASN A 84 0.67 1.32 7.60
C ASN A 84 -0.46 0.86 6.67
N GLY A 85 -1.52 1.68 6.53
CA GLY A 85 -2.69 1.36 5.71
C GLY A 85 -2.38 1.11 4.23
N LEU A 86 -1.32 1.70 3.67
CA LEU A 86 -0.81 1.40 2.34
C LEU A 86 0.15 0.21 2.30
N MET A 87 0.64 -0.24 3.45
CA MET A 87 1.69 -1.26 3.58
C MET A 87 3.01 -0.87 2.89
N SER A 88 3.20 0.41 2.58
CA SER A 88 4.44 0.96 2.01
C SER A 88 4.49 2.47 2.19
N ASP A 89 5.64 3.07 1.92
CA ASP A 89 5.83 4.52 2.03
C ASP A 89 4.95 5.30 1.06
N TYR A 90 4.46 6.46 1.51
CA TYR A 90 3.72 7.40 0.67
C TYR A 90 4.62 8.01 -0.39
N ARG A 91 4.05 8.26 -1.56
CA ARG A 91 4.74 8.96 -2.64
C ARG A 91 4.44 10.44 -2.57
N SER A 92 5.47 11.26 -2.73
CA SER A 92 5.34 12.71 -2.79
C SER A 92 5.30 13.22 -4.22
N CYS A 93 4.70 14.41 -4.39
CA CYS A 93 4.70 15.13 -5.66
C CYS A 93 6.09 15.65 -5.99
N SER A 94 6.55 15.42 -7.21
CA SER A 94 7.83 15.92 -7.73
C SER A 94 7.71 17.25 -8.50
N ASN A 95 6.49 17.77 -8.67
CA ASN A 95 6.23 18.99 -9.40
C ASN A 95 6.65 20.25 -8.62
N LYS A 96 7.02 21.30 -9.35
CA LYS A 96 7.33 22.64 -8.84
C LYS A 96 6.40 23.66 -9.45
N CYS A 97 5.12 23.56 -9.14
CA CYS A 97 4.12 24.47 -9.66
C CYS A 97 4.24 25.85 -9.01
N ILE A 98 4.19 26.92 -9.80
CA ILE A 98 4.26 28.31 -9.30
C ILE A 98 3.10 28.69 -8.37
N PHE A 99 1.98 27.96 -8.46
CA PHE A 99 0.78 28.14 -7.64
C PHE A 99 0.64 27.05 -6.57
N CYS A 100 1.70 26.28 -6.28
CA CYS A 100 1.65 25.27 -5.24
C CYS A 100 1.51 25.91 -3.87
N PHE A 101 0.32 25.77 -3.26
CA PHE A 101 0.05 26.38 -1.96
C PHE A 101 0.93 25.80 -0.84
N ILE A 102 1.43 24.56 -0.98
CA ILE A 102 2.37 23.98 -0.01
C ILE A 102 3.72 24.68 -0.07
N ASP A 103 4.23 24.99 -1.27
CA ASP A 103 5.46 25.76 -1.43
C ASP A 103 5.32 27.21 -0.97
N GLN A 104 4.10 27.73 -0.92
CA GLN A 104 3.78 29.09 -0.46
C GLN A 104 3.52 29.17 1.05
N MET A 105 3.51 28.05 1.76
CA MET A 105 3.27 28.04 3.21
C MET A 105 4.40 28.71 3.98
N PRO A 106 4.07 29.44 5.08
CA PRO A 106 5.09 30.07 5.91
C PRO A 106 6.06 29.04 6.48
N PRO A 107 7.35 29.39 6.65
CA PRO A 107 8.30 28.51 7.30
C PRO A 107 7.98 28.32 8.79
N GLY A 108 8.41 27.18 9.35
CA GLY A 108 8.26 26.91 10.78
C GLY A 108 6.95 26.22 11.18
N MET A 109 6.15 25.77 10.23
CA MET A 109 4.99 24.94 10.49
C MET A 109 5.40 23.47 10.75
N ARG A 110 4.45 22.62 11.15
CA ARG A 110 4.71 21.18 11.35
C ARG A 110 5.17 20.54 10.03
N GLU A 111 6.16 19.67 10.08
CA GLU A 111 6.75 19.01 8.90
C GLU A 111 5.71 18.31 8.03
N THR A 112 4.70 17.69 8.64
CA THR A 112 3.62 17.00 7.93
C THR A 112 2.82 17.91 6.99
N LEU A 113 2.78 19.21 7.24
CA LEU A 113 2.09 20.19 6.41
C LEU A 113 2.84 20.51 5.10
N TYR A 114 4.14 20.24 5.05
CA TYR A 114 4.96 20.44 3.85
C TYR A 114 5.03 19.21 2.95
N PHE A 115 4.40 18.11 3.36
CA PHE A 115 4.36 16.91 2.54
C PHE A 115 3.41 17.09 1.36
N LYS A 116 3.95 17.00 0.15
CA LYS A 116 3.18 17.09 -1.09
C LYS A 116 2.70 15.70 -1.48
N ASP A 117 1.53 15.32 -1.02
CA ASP A 117 0.93 14.05 -1.35
C ASP A 117 0.52 13.99 -2.82
N ASP A 118 1.03 13.01 -3.54
CA ASP A 118 0.65 12.68 -4.92
C ASP A 118 0.69 11.16 -5.14
N ASP A 119 0.26 10.42 -4.15
CA ASP A 119 0.23 8.97 -4.22
C ASP A 119 -1.04 8.48 -4.90
N THR A 120 -0.90 7.93 -6.10
CA THR A 120 -2.01 7.41 -6.92
C THR A 120 -2.86 6.38 -6.17
N ARG A 121 -2.26 5.61 -5.26
CA ARG A 121 -2.97 4.61 -4.44
C ARG A 121 -4.03 5.24 -3.55
N LEU A 122 -3.77 6.43 -3.03
CA LEU A 122 -4.75 7.18 -2.22
C LEU A 122 -5.96 7.64 -3.03
N SER A 123 -5.81 7.84 -4.34
CA SER A 123 -6.94 8.12 -5.20
C SER A 123 -7.93 6.95 -5.23
N PHE A 124 -7.43 5.73 -5.34
CA PHE A 124 -8.29 4.54 -5.34
C PHE A 124 -8.89 4.23 -3.97
N LEU A 125 -8.14 4.44 -2.89
CA LEU A 125 -8.57 4.11 -1.53
C LEU A 125 -9.46 5.18 -0.89
N GLN A 126 -9.16 6.46 -1.12
CA GLN A 126 -9.75 7.58 -0.41
C GLN A 126 -10.38 8.64 -1.32
N GLY A 127 -10.24 8.50 -2.64
CA GLY A 127 -10.73 9.48 -3.60
C GLY A 127 -9.88 10.74 -3.71
N ASN A 128 -8.63 10.73 -3.27
CA ASN A 128 -7.73 11.87 -3.36
C ASN A 128 -7.44 12.23 -4.83
N TYR A 129 -7.29 13.54 -5.10
CA TYR A 129 -6.85 14.01 -6.40
C TYR A 129 -5.34 13.84 -6.55
N VAL A 130 -4.92 13.31 -7.69
CA VAL A 130 -3.50 13.06 -8.01
C VAL A 130 -3.16 13.60 -9.39
N THR A 131 -1.88 13.91 -9.61
CA THR A 131 -1.42 14.52 -10.89
C THR A 131 -0.94 13.48 -11.91
N LEU A 132 -0.66 12.25 -11.48
CA LEU A 132 -0.05 11.17 -12.26
C LEU A 132 1.38 11.43 -12.74
N THR A 133 2.02 12.52 -12.34
CA THR A 133 3.35 12.89 -12.83
C THR A 133 4.48 12.00 -12.29
N ASN A 134 4.25 11.29 -11.20
CA ASN A 134 5.17 10.31 -10.63
C ASN A 134 4.82 8.85 -10.95
N LEU A 135 3.83 8.63 -11.83
CA LEU A 135 3.38 7.29 -12.22
C LEU A 135 4.43 6.63 -13.14
N LYS A 136 4.77 5.39 -12.83
CA LYS A 136 5.71 4.58 -13.60
C LYS A 136 4.96 3.52 -14.39
N GLU A 137 5.59 2.96 -15.42
CA GLU A 137 4.99 1.91 -16.25
C GLU A 137 4.49 0.71 -15.41
N LYS A 138 5.28 0.28 -14.44
CA LYS A 138 4.89 -0.79 -13.51
C LYS A 138 3.62 -0.47 -12.70
N ASP A 139 3.38 0.81 -12.40
CA ASP A 139 2.19 1.24 -11.67
C ASP A 139 0.95 1.13 -12.56
N ILE A 140 1.10 1.46 -13.85
CA ILE A 140 0.03 1.31 -14.85
C ILE A 140 -0.32 -0.18 -15.03
N GLU A 141 0.69 -1.04 -15.15
CA GLU A 141 0.47 -2.49 -15.23
C GLU A 141 -0.29 -3.03 -14.01
N ARG A 142 0.03 -2.55 -12.81
CA ARG A 142 -0.67 -2.93 -11.58
C ARG A 142 -2.11 -2.42 -11.56
N ILE A 143 -2.36 -1.18 -11.97
CA ILE A 143 -3.71 -0.62 -12.09
C ILE A 143 -4.58 -1.49 -13.01
N ILE A 144 -4.04 -1.89 -14.14
CA ILE A 144 -4.73 -2.76 -15.10
C ILE A 144 -4.96 -4.15 -14.52
N ARG A 145 -3.91 -4.74 -13.94
CA ARG A 145 -3.94 -6.09 -13.37
C ARG A 145 -4.96 -6.21 -12.24
N PHE A 146 -4.99 -5.24 -11.35
CA PHE A 146 -5.89 -5.23 -10.19
C PHE A 146 -7.24 -4.59 -10.49
N LYS A 147 -7.44 -4.08 -11.70
CA LYS A 147 -8.68 -3.39 -12.14
C LYS A 147 -9.09 -2.26 -11.20
N LEU A 148 -8.11 -1.47 -10.78
CA LEU A 148 -8.33 -0.38 -9.84
C LEU A 148 -9.13 0.76 -10.47
N ALA A 149 -10.21 1.16 -9.82
CA ALA A 149 -11.10 2.25 -10.25
C ALA A 149 -11.97 2.71 -9.06
N PRO A 150 -12.47 3.96 -9.06
CA PRO A 150 -12.10 5.06 -9.95
C PRO A 150 -10.80 5.76 -9.55
N ILE A 151 -10.25 6.57 -10.43
CA ILE A 151 -9.12 7.48 -10.14
C ILE A 151 -9.55 8.93 -10.34
N ASN A 152 -9.22 9.79 -9.39
CA ASN A 152 -9.47 11.23 -9.45
C ASN A 152 -8.18 11.97 -9.86
N ILE A 153 -8.21 12.61 -11.03
CA ILE A 153 -7.04 13.27 -11.60
C ILE A 153 -7.20 14.78 -11.53
N SER A 154 -6.16 15.46 -11.01
CA SER A 154 -6.05 16.91 -11.09
C SER A 154 -5.23 17.28 -12.32
N VAL A 155 -5.88 17.92 -13.29
CA VAL A 155 -5.25 18.38 -14.53
C VAL A 155 -5.07 19.87 -14.50
N GLN A 156 -3.84 20.34 -14.74
CA GLN A 156 -3.51 21.75 -14.81
C GLN A 156 -3.00 22.08 -16.18
N ILE A 157 -3.63 23.08 -16.81
CA ILE A 157 -3.23 23.54 -18.14
C ILE A 157 -2.26 24.70 -17.96
N HIS A 158 -1.00 24.47 -18.27
CA HIS A 158 -0.04 25.54 -18.46
C HIS A 158 -0.29 26.20 -19.82
N ARG A 159 -0.76 27.45 -19.79
CA ARG A 159 -0.83 28.24 -21.00
C ARG A 159 0.60 28.61 -21.40
N TRP A 160 1.13 27.99 -22.44
CA TRP A 160 2.35 28.45 -23.04
C TRP A 160 2.06 29.84 -23.63
N SER A 161 2.64 30.87 -23.06
CA SER A 161 2.72 32.17 -23.74
C SER A 161 3.78 32.02 -24.82
N SER A 162 3.32 32.03 -26.05
CA SER A 162 4.17 32.19 -27.24
C SER A 162 4.91 33.52 -27.20
#